data_88e226214bc3bff80b6beacda3b50d2f
#
_entry.id   88e226214bc3bff80b6beacda3b50d2f
#
_cell.length_a   1.000
_cell.length_b   1.000
_cell.length_c   1.000
_cell.angle_alpha   90.00
_cell.angle_beta   90.00
_cell.angle_gamma   90.00
#
_symmetry.space_group_name_H-M   'P 1'
#
loop_
_entity.id
_entity.type
_entity.pdbx_description
1 polymer ?
#
loop_
_entity_poly.entity_id
_entity_poly.type
_entity_poly.pdbx_seq_one_letter_code
_entity_poly.pdbx_strand_id
1 'polypeptide(L)'
;MKRLVIIILLAFLISWSCEDEKPSEPVVSSIVITPNKIILKPGKTEQFYALVIDQNNIEMEADITWNSSHPSVATINNEGLVTAVATGSTEIFATVDAIQGLAEALVSGIRRRVLSEMITSST
;
A
#
# COMPACT_ATOMS: atom_id res chain seq x y z
N MET A 1 -44.67 44.08 -2.91
CA MET A 1 -43.88 43.46 -3.99
C MET A 1 -42.42 43.36 -3.68
N LYS A 2 -41.83 44.42 -3.26
CA LYS A 2 -40.41 44.41 -2.93
C LYS A 2 -40.08 43.47 -1.76
N ARG A 3 -40.99 43.41 -0.83
CA ARG A 3 -40.82 42.54 0.34
C ARG A 3 -40.79 41.08 -0.03
N LEU A 4 -41.58 40.71 -1.00
CA LEU A 4 -41.64 39.35 -1.46
C LEU A 4 -40.31 38.91 -2.08
N VAL A 5 -39.72 39.78 -2.85
CA VAL A 5 -38.45 39.51 -3.49
C VAL A 5 -37.36 39.33 -2.45
N ILE A 6 -37.37 40.13 -1.40
CA ILE A 6 -36.37 40.01 -0.32
C ILE A 6 -36.51 38.70 0.40
N ILE A 7 -37.72 38.24 0.64
CA ILE A 7 -37.96 36.96 1.30
C ILE A 7 -37.42 35.81 0.46
N ILE A 8 -37.62 35.88 -0.83
CA ILE A 8 -37.12 34.86 -1.74
C ILE A 8 -35.60 34.82 -1.73
N LEU A 9 -34.98 35.98 -1.69
CA LEU A 9 -33.53 36.06 -1.63
C LEU A 9 -32.98 35.45 -0.35
N LEU A 10 -33.63 35.67 0.78
CA LEU A 10 -33.21 35.12 2.03
C LEU A 10 -33.33 33.60 2.04
N ALA A 11 -34.42 33.08 1.51
CA ALA A 11 -34.61 31.65 1.41
C ALA A 11 -33.53 31.03 0.51
N PHE A 12 -33.18 31.69 -0.54
CA PHE A 12 -32.14 31.23 -1.45
C PHE A 12 -30.79 31.17 -0.75
N LEU A 13 -30.45 32.18 0.04
CA LEU A 13 -29.20 32.19 0.77
C LEU A 13 -29.10 31.05 1.79
N ILE A 14 -30.19 30.73 2.42
CA ILE A 14 -30.21 29.62 3.40
C ILE A 14 -29.96 28.28 2.72
N SER A 15 -30.60 28.03 1.61
CA SER A 15 -30.37 26.77 0.91
C SER A 15 -28.95 26.69 0.34
N TRP A 16 -28.37 27.83 0.11
CA TRP A 16 -27.01 27.87 -0.39
C TRP A 16 -26.01 27.36 0.60
N SER A 17 -26.14 27.67 1.86
CA SER A 17 -25.22 27.19 2.87
C SER A 17 -25.24 25.67 3.04
N CYS A 18 -26.33 25.03 2.71
CA CYS A 18 -26.42 23.58 2.79
C CYS A 18 -25.59 22.89 1.71
N GLU A 19 -25.40 23.53 0.59
CA GLU A 19 -24.65 22.94 -0.51
C GLU A 19 -23.14 22.94 -0.27
N ASP A 20 -22.69 23.81 0.60
CA ASP A 20 -21.25 23.91 0.91
C ASP A 20 -20.74 22.71 1.71
N GLU A 21 -21.64 21.92 2.24
CA GLU A 21 -21.29 20.74 3.03
C GLU A 21 -21.25 19.46 2.20
N LYS A 22 -21.05 19.58 0.92
CA LYS A 22 -20.89 18.42 0.06
C LYS A 22 -19.71 17.59 0.55
N PRO A 23 -19.91 16.28 0.78
CA PRO A 23 -18.81 15.44 1.22
C PRO A 23 -17.69 15.45 0.18
N SER A 24 -16.47 15.56 0.64
CA SER A 24 -15.31 15.50 -0.23
C SER A 24 -15.16 14.09 -0.76
N GLU A 25 -14.72 13.99 -1.99
CA GLU A 25 -14.43 12.68 -2.57
C GLU A 25 -13.30 12.01 -1.79
N PRO A 26 -13.34 10.68 -1.68
CA PRO A 26 -12.26 9.98 -1.00
C PRO A 26 -10.94 10.17 -1.74
N VAL A 27 -9.92 10.52 -0.99
CA VAL A 27 -8.56 10.73 -1.49
C VAL A 27 -7.64 9.82 -0.71
N VAL A 28 -6.74 9.15 -1.40
CA VAL A 28 -5.81 8.25 -0.76
C VAL A 28 -4.97 9.01 0.28
N SER A 29 -5.00 8.53 1.50
CA SER A 29 -4.24 9.10 2.61
C SER A 29 -3.04 8.23 2.97
N SER A 30 -3.21 6.91 2.97
CA SER A 30 -2.14 5.98 3.31
C SER A 30 -2.36 4.63 2.67
N ILE A 31 -1.29 3.87 2.56
CA ILE A 31 -1.31 2.50 2.05
C ILE A 31 -0.57 1.63 3.06
N VAL A 32 -1.22 0.56 3.51
CA VAL A 32 -0.65 -0.40 4.45
C VAL A 32 -0.45 -1.72 3.73
N ILE A 33 0.79 -2.21 3.71
CA ILE A 33 1.11 -3.48 3.08
C ILE A 33 1.19 -4.57 4.15
N THR A 34 0.57 -5.69 3.87
CA THR A 34 0.57 -6.84 4.77
C THR A 34 0.96 -8.11 4.00
N PRO A 35 1.91 -8.88 4.51
CA PRO A 35 2.79 -8.59 5.63
C PRO A 35 3.75 -7.43 5.33
N ASN A 36 4.26 -6.75 6.33
CA ASN A 36 5.19 -5.64 6.12
C ASN A 36 6.64 -6.09 5.95
N LYS A 37 6.90 -7.36 6.24
CA LYS A 37 8.22 -7.97 6.08
C LYS A 37 8.09 -9.45 5.84
N ILE A 38 8.85 -9.96 4.88
CA ILE A 38 8.90 -11.40 4.58
C ILE A 38 10.35 -11.87 4.47
N ILE A 39 10.53 -13.16 4.71
CA ILE A 39 11.80 -13.83 4.50
C ILE A 39 11.53 -15.03 3.62
N LEU A 40 12.16 -15.06 2.46
CA LEU A 40 11.98 -16.11 1.48
C LEU A 40 13.30 -16.78 1.12
N LYS A 41 13.21 -17.99 0.62
CA LYS A 41 14.33 -18.65 -0.05
C LYS A 41 14.23 -18.38 -1.54
N PRO A 42 15.35 -18.37 -2.29
CA PRO A 42 15.29 -18.22 -3.74
C PRO A 42 14.32 -19.20 -4.39
N GLY A 43 13.50 -18.73 -5.29
CA GLY A 43 12.49 -19.52 -5.98
C GLY A 43 11.15 -19.62 -5.28
N LYS A 44 11.03 -19.11 -4.06
CA LYS A 44 9.78 -19.11 -3.33
C LYS A 44 8.99 -17.84 -3.61
N THR A 45 7.69 -17.91 -3.35
CA THR A 45 6.77 -16.80 -3.56
C THR A 45 6.00 -16.48 -2.28
N GLU A 46 5.54 -15.24 -2.17
CA GLU A 46 4.69 -14.80 -1.08
C GLU A 46 3.73 -13.74 -1.60
N GLN A 47 2.52 -13.74 -1.08
CA GLN A 47 1.48 -12.79 -1.48
C GLN A 47 1.45 -11.61 -0.53
N PHE A 48 1.63 -10.41 -1.08
CA PHE A 48 1.39 -9.17 -0.37
C PHE A 48 0.01 -8.64 -0.67
N TYR A 49 -0.57 -7.99 0.31
CA TYR A 49 -1.85 -7.29 0.19
C TYR A 49 -1.64 -5.84 0.57
N ALA A 50 -2.27 -4.94 -0.14
CA ALA A 50 -2.21 -3.53 0.17
C ALA A 50 -3.61 -3.04 0.52
N LEU A 51 -3.72 -2.38 1.66
CA LEU A 51 -4.93 -1.74 2.12
C LEU A 51 -4.78 -0.25 1.87
N VAL A 52 -5.66 0.30 1.04
CA VAL A 52 -5.65 1.72 0.72
C VAL A 52 -6.68 2.41 1.60
N ILE A 53 -6.27 3.46 2.28
CA ILE A 53 -7.10 4.18 3.27
C ILE A 53 -7.22 5.63 2.85
N ASP A 54 -8.45 6.15 2.93
CA ASP A 54 -8.73 7.53 2.57
C ASP A 54 -8.48 8.51 3.73
N GLN A 55 -8.74 9.78 3.50
CA GLN A 55 -8.55 10.83 4.50
C GLN A 55 -9.48 10.71 5.72
N ASN A 56 -10.50 9.88 5.63
CA ASN A 56 -11.45 9.63 6.71
C ASN A 56 -11.17 8.32 7.45
N ASN A 57 -10.03 7.69 7.15
CA ASN A 57 -9.64 6.40 7.72
C ASN A 57 -10.54 5.24 7.27
N ILE A 58 -11.10 5.36 6.08
CA ILE A 58 -11.98 4.35 5.51
C ILE A 58 -11.23 3.64 4.38
N GLU A 59 -11.37 2.32 4.32
CA GLU A 59 -10.80 1.54 3.23
C GLU A 59 -11.44 1.91 1.91
N MET A 60 -10.62 2.08 0.89
CA MET A 60 -11.10 2.38 -0.45
C MET A 60 -10.41 1.49 -1.47
N GLU A 61 -11.10 1.25 -2.57
CA GLU A 61 -10.51 0.53 -3.68
C GLU A 61 -9.74 1.48 -4.59
N ALA A 62 -8.58 1.05 -5.05
CA ALA A 62 -7.75 1.83 -5.95
C ALA A 62 -6.85 0.89 -6.74
N ASP A 63 -6.41 1.38 -7.89
CA ASP A 63 -5.46 0.64 -8.71
C ASP A 63 -4.06 0.79 -8.13
N ILE A 64 -3.55 -0.30 -7.63
CA ILE A 64 -2.25 -0.32 -6.96
C ILE A 64 -1.17 -0.70 -7.96
N THR A 65 -0.12 0.11 -8.01
CA THR A 65 1.08 -0.20 -8.76
C THR A 65 2.13 -0.78 -7.82
N TRP A 66 2.51 -2.02 -8.06
CA TRP A 66 3.54 -2.69 -7.26
C TRP A 66 4.90 -2.55 -7.91
N ASN A 67 5.92 -2.39 -7.10
CA ASN A 67 7.29 -2.27 -7.58
C ASN A 67 8.28 -2.82 -6.56
N SER A 68 9.41 -3.31 -7.06
CA SER A 68 10.52 -3.78 -6.23
C SER A 68 11.74 -2.88 -6.48
N SER A 69 12.41 -2.49 -5.40
CA SER A 69 13.61 -1.66 -5.51
C SER A 69 14.79 -2.43 -6.13
N HIS A 70 14.80 -3.75 -5.95
CA HIS A 70 15.86 -4.61 -6.49
C HIS A 70 15.24 -5.87 -7.12
N PRO A 71 14.78 -5.79 -8.38
CA PRO A 71 14.16 -6.95 -9.03
C PRO A 71 15.10 -8.15 -9.18
N SER A 72 16.40 -7.92 -9.11
CA SER A 72 17.38 -9.01 -9.12
C SER A 72 17.34 -9.84 -7.84
N VAL A 73 16.83 -9.29 -6.76
CA VAL A 73 16.65 -9.98 -5.48
C VAL A 73 15.27 -10.61 -5.41
N ALA A 74 14.24 -9.84 -5.69
CA ALA A 74 12.87 -10.33 -5.73
C ALA A 74 12.04 -9.46 -6.65
N THR A 75 11.16 -10.09 -7.40
CA THR A 75 10.22 -9.41 -8.30
C THR A 75 8.83 -9.42 -7.70
N ILE A 76 7.98 -8.52 -8.14
CA ILE A 76 6.58 -8.49 -7.74
C ILE A 76 5.72 -8.24 -8.97
N ASN A 77 4.59 -8.94 -9.07
CA ASN A 77 3.65 -8.75 -10.17
C ASN A 77 2.54 -7.77 -9.79
N ASN A 78 1.63 -7.51 -10.71
CA ASN A 78 0.53 -6.56 -10.50
C ASN A 78 -0.47 -7.00 -9.46
N GLU A 79 -0.45 -8.25 -9.07
CA GLU A 79 -1.35 -8.80 -8.06
C GLU A 79 -0.73 -8.81 -6.66
N GLY A 80 0.49 -8.32 -6.55
CA GLY A 80 1.20 -8.31 -5.27
C GLY A 80 1.92 -9.60 -4.93
N LEU A 81 2.09 -10.49 -5.90
CA LEU A 81 2.81 -11.73 -5.68
C LEU A 81 4.30 -11.52 -5.88
N VAL A 82 5.06 -11.72 -4.81
CA VAL A 82 6.52 -11.60 -4.80
C VAL A 82 7.15 -12.93 -5.14
N THR A 83 8.17 -12.92 -5.98
CA THR A 83 8.97 -14.10 -6.31
C THR A 83 10.42 -13.81 -5.95
N ALA A 84 10.98 -14.63 -5.07
CA ALA A 84 12.38 -14.51 -4.68
C ALA A 84 13.28 -15.03 -5.79
N VAL A 85 14.29 -14.23 -6.17
CA VAL A 85 15.20 -14.55 -7.27
C VAL A 85 16.58 -14.92 -6.74
N ALA A 86 17.17 -14.06 -5.91
CA ALA A 86 18.52 -14.26 -5.40
C ALA A 86 18.62 -13.69 -4.00
N THR A 87 19.61 -14.17 -3.25
CA THR A 87 19.83 -13.69 -1.88
C THR A 87 20.10 -12.20 -1.86
N GLY A 88 19.54 -11.53 -0.85
CA GLY A 88 19.65 -10.10 -0.68
C GLY A 88 18.43 -9.54 -0.01
N SER A 89 18.30 -8.24 -0.04
CA SER A 89 17.20 -7.49 0.54
C SER A 89 16.64 -6.53 -0.48
N THR A 90 15.33 -6.40 -0.53
CA THR A 90 14.66 -5.45 -1.40
C THR A 90 13.46 -4.85 -0.70
N GLU A 91 13.11 -3.66 -1.11
CA GLU A 91 11.90 -2.99 -0.65
C GLU A 91 10.81 -3.17 -1.70
N ILE A 92 9.62 -3.43 -1.23
CA ILE A 92 8.43 -3.59 -2.07
C ILE A 92 7.54 -2.39 -1.84
N PHE A 93 7.14 -1.76 -2.92
CA PHE A 93 6.33 -0.56 -2.89
C PHE A 93 4.97 -0.83 -3.51
N ALA A 94 3.94 -0.34 -2.84
CA ALA A 94 2.59 -0.25 -3.39
C ALA A 94 2.28 1.23 -3.53
N THR A 95 1.96 1.68 -4.73
CA THR A 95 1.76 3.09 -5.02
C THR A 95 0.37 3.33 -5.60
N VAL A 96 -0.32 4.33 -5.07
CA VAL A 96 -1.59 4.84 -5.62
C VAL A 96 -1.45 6.36 -5.64
N ASP A 97 -1.60 6.95 -6.82
CA ASP A 97 -1.38 8.39 -7.03
C ASP A 97 0.02 8.77 -6.55
N ALA A 98 0.12 9.66 -5.56
CA ALA A 98 1.39 10.09 -4.99
C ALA A 98 1.70 9.43 -3.64
N ILE A 99 0.86 8.51 -3.20
CA ILE A 99 1.00 7.85 -1.89
C ILE A 99 1.62 6.47 -2.09
N GLN A 100 2.54 6.13 -1.21
CA GLN A 100 3.31 4.90 -1.32
C GLN A 100 3.34 4.16 0.01
N GLY A 101 3.04 2.87 -0.06
CA GLY A 101 3.26 1.94 1.05
C GLY A 101 4.57 1.20 0.85
N LEU A 102 5.16 0.72 1.93
CA LEU A 102 6.47 0.08 1.92
C LEU A 102 6.43 -1.22 2.70
N ALA A 103 7.07 -2.25 2.16
CA ALA A 103 7.32 -3.51 2.83
C ALA A 103 8.73 -3.99 2.50
N GLU A 104 9.25 -4.89 3.31
CA GLU A 104 10.60 -5.42 3.12
C GLU A 104 10.54 -6.89 2.73
N ALA A 105 11.33 -7.27 1.75
CA ALA A 105 11.50 -8.66 1.36
C ALA A 105 12.97 -9.05 1.49
N LEU A 106 13.24 -9.98 2.37
CA LEU A 106 14.57 -10.53 2.56
C LEU A 106 14.62 -11.92 1.92
N VAL A 107 15.55 -12.10 1.01
CA VAL A 107 15.79 -13.41 0.40
C VAL A 107 17.08 -13.97 0.99
N SER A 108 16.95 -15.06 1.72
CA SER A 108 18.06 -15.68 2.43
C SER A 108 18.35 -17.06 1.88
N GLY A 109 19.59 -17.27 1.46
CA GLY A 109 20.04 -18.56 1.01
C GLY A 109 20.70 -19.40 2.08
N ILE A 110 20.78 -18.88 3.31
CA ILE A 110 21.41 -19.61 4.43
C ILE A 110 20.52 -20.78 4.81
N ARG A 111 21.13 -21.95 4.87
CA ARG A 111 20.42 -23.18 5.19
C ARG A 111 20.94 -23.77 6.49
N ARG A 112 20.07 -24.51 7.14
CA ARG A 112 20.46 -25.24 8.33
C ARG A 112 21.64 -26.15 8.06
N ARG A 113 21.71 -26.72 6.88
CA ARG A 113 22.80 -27.63 6.51
C ARG A 113 24.15 -26.95 6.62
N VAL A 114 24.24 -25.67 6.27
CA VAL A 114 25.48 -24.89 6.39
C VAL A 114 25.90 -24.79 7.85
N LEU A 115 24.94 -24.44 8.71
CA LEU A 115 25.21 -24.36 10.15
C LEU A 115 25.62 -25.72 10.73
N SER A 116 24.96 -26.76 10.29
CA SER A 116 25.27 -28.10 10.71
C SER A 116 26.71 -28.53 10.31
N GLU A 117 27.12 -28.18 9.11
CA GLU A 117 28.47 -28.43 8.64
C GLU A 117 29.51 -27.66 9.43
N MET A 118 29.19 -26.40 9.76
CA MET A 118 30.10 -25.60 10.58
C MET A 118 30.28 -26.20 11.97
N ILE A 119 29.22 -26.66 12.57
CA ILE A 119 29.26 -27.30 13.88
C ILE A 119 30.08 -28.60 13.82
N THR A 120 29.86 -29.40 12.80
CA THR A 120 30.56 -30.64 12.59
C THR A 120 32.05 -30.43 12.38
N SER A 121 32.42 -29.41 11.63
CA SER A 121 33.83 -29.14 11.35
C SER A 121 34.58 -28.60 12.56
N SER A 122 33.88 -28.08 13.55
CA SER A 122 34.53 -27.54 14.76
C SER A 122 34.85 -28.66 15.77
N THR A 123 34.34 -29.82 15.58
CA THR A 123 34.65 -30.95 16.45
C THR A 123 35.81 -31.77 15.91
#